data_563f7dfeb02dcf79cb2ccc4770e787fc
#
_entry.id   563f7dfeb02dcf79cb2ccc4770e787fc
#
_cell.length_a   1.000
_cell.length_b   1.000
_cell.length_c   1.000
_cell.angle_alpha   90.00
_cell.angle_beta   90.00
_cell.angle_gamma   90.00
#
_symmetry.space_group_name_H-M   'P 1'
#
loop_
_entity.id
_entity.type
_entity.pdbx_description
1 polymer ?
#
loop_
_entity_poly.entity_id
_entity_poly.type
_entity_poly.pdbx_seq_one_letter_code
_entity_poly.pdbx_strand_id
1 'polypeptide(L)'
;MSAVPSRFVQVASKHLSRAPRSASAGLVACASFKVVQQRVGPLFSPRTTSQDMNHPLQASVHLRSYSTRPAEAAGMSVRPKVTLATLRKLYKRREPITVMTAHDFPTGTLVDKAGIDMTLVGDSLAMVALGYTSTSDITIDEMLHHCRAVARGIRSSFLVADMPFGTYETSPDQAVTNAVRMMKEGKVEAVKLEGGKEMAPTIARLTQVGIPVLGHIGLTPQRQASLGGYKVQGKTVAKAKAMIEDAIALQRAGCYAIVLEAVPEPVARHITDTLSIPTIGIGAGAGCSGQVLVQQDMLGLYGQVPRFCKTYRSLADEIVGALREYSADVKSGVFPAQEHCYPMPQEELKRFMNMVHEQKGDELKDATAPVGHA
;
A
#
# COMPACT_ATOMS: atom_id res chain seq x y z
N MET A 1 -8.75 -16.97 -55.72
CA MET A 1 -10.06 -16.64 -56.23
C MET A 1 -11.11 -17.18 -55.25
N SER A 2 -11.80 -16.34 -54.62
CA SER A 2 -13.14 -16.37 -54.05
C SER A 2 -13.18 -15.62 -52.74
N ALA A 3 -13.89 -14.52 -52.78
CA ALA A 3 -14.07 -13.55 -51.71
C ALA A 3 -15.19 -13.99 -50.74
N VAL A 4 -15.04 -13.62 -49.48
CA VAL A 4 -16.06 -13.70 -48.42
C VAL A 4 -16.48 -12.30 -48.04
N PRO A 5 -17.80 -11.97 -48.01
CA PRO A 5 -18.23 -10.62 -47.62
C PRO A 5 -18.45 -10.48 -46.11
N SER A 6 -18.06 -9.32 -45.61
CA SER A 6 -18.34 -8.76 -44.29
C SER A 6 -19.85 -8.45 -44.13
N ARG A 7 -20.47 -8.76 -42.99
CA ARG A 7 -21.75 -8.20 -42.55
C ARG A 7 -21.56 -7.36 -41.29
N PHE A 8 -21.69 -6.07 -41.46
CA PHE A 8 -22.01 -5.11 -40.40
C PHE A 8 -23.44 -5.32 -39.91
N VAL A 9 -23.65 -5.39 -38.61
CA VAL A 9 -24.96 -5.23 -38.01
C VAL A 9 -24.93 -3.99 -37.13
N GLN A 10 -25.61 -2.98 -37.62
CA GLN A 10 -25.94 -1.73 -36.98
C GLN A 10 -27.22 -1.94 -36.16
N VAL A 11 -27.21 -1.67 -34.85
CA VAL A 11 -28.45 -1.62 -34.06
C VAL A 11 -28.63 -0.23 -33.50
N ALA A 12 -29.76 0.32 -33.87
CA ALA A 12 -30.22 1.68 -33.67
C ALA A 12 -30.61 1.97 -32.21
N SER A 13 -30.33 3.19 -31.82
CA SER A 13 -30.84 3.88 -30.63
C SER A 13 -32.35 4.13 -30.74
N LYS A 14 -33.08 3.93 -29.66
CA LYS A 14 -34.40 4.55 -29.44
C LYS A 14 -34.44 5.26 -28.12
N HIS A 15 -34.55 6.57 -28.21
CA HIS A 15 -35.02 7.46 -27.16
C HIS A 15 -36.46 7.16 -26.75
N LEU A 16 -36.76 7.20 -25.49
CA LEU A 16 -38.08 7.58 -24.99
C LEU A 16 -37.97 8.27 -23.63
N SER A 17 -38.28 9.55 -23.66
CA SER A 17 -38.55 10.44 -22.54
C SER A 17 -39.83 10.07 -21.82
N ARG A 18 -39.84 10.17 -20.50
CA ARG A 18 -41.01 10.61 -19.70
C ARG A 18 -40.64 10.87 -18.26
N ALA A 19 -40.78 12.13 -17.84
CA ALA A 19 -40.96 12.48 -16.46
C ALA A 19 -42.44 12.37 -16.04
N PRO A 20 -42.77 12.24 -14.78
CA PRO A 20 -43.79 13.09 -14.21
C PRO A 20 -43.43 13.75 -12.88
N ARG A 21 -44.17 14.78 -12.62
CA ARG A 21 -44.14 15.79 -11.55
C ARG A 21 -44.73 15.32 -10.23
N SER A 22 -44.45 16.18 -9.23
CA SER A 22 -45.21 16.55 -8.02
C SER A 22 -44.83 15.77 -6.76
N ALA A 23 -44.20 16.39 -5.82
CA ALA A 23 -44.63 17.31 -4.76
C ALA A 23 -45.25 16.61 -3.57
N SER A 24 -44.52 16.66 -2.43
CA SER A 24 -45.12 17.02 -1.14
C SER A 24 -44.02 17.31 -0.11
N ALA A 25 -44.18 18.47 0.54
CA ALA A 25 -43.37 18.96 1.65
C ALA A 25 -43.63 18.14 2.91
N GLY A 26 -42.58 17.78 3.60
CA GLY A 26 -42.61 17.23 4.94
C GLY A 26 -41.57 17.91 5.82
N LEU A 27 -42.01 18.90 6.60
CA LEU A 27 -41.27 19.46 7.72
C LEU A 27 -40.93 18.34 8.71
N VAL A 28 -39.68 18.17 9.06
CA VAL A 28 -39.31 17.46 10.29
C VAL A 28 -38.24 18.27 11.04
N ALA A 29 -38.62 18.52 12.29
CA ALA A 29 -38.05 19.29 13.36
C ALA A 29 -36.53 19.21 13.55
N CYS A 30 -35.98 20.39 13.80
CA CYS A 30 -34.70 20.67 14.41
C CYS A 30 -34.66 20.11 15.84
N ALA A 31 -33.84 19.11 16.12
CA ALA A 31 -33.55 18.67 17.48
C ALA A 31 -32.25 19.32 17.95
N SER A 32 -32.43 20.29 18.88
CA SER A 32 -31.34 20.98 19.57
C SER A 32 -30.62 20.05 20.52
N PHE A 33 -29.35 19.78 20.32
CA PHE A 33 -28.50 19.15 21.33
C PHE A 33 -27.97 20.21 22.29
N LYS A 34 -28.40 20.14 23.52
CA LYS A 34 -27.89 20.93 24.66
C LYS A 34 -26.50 20.40 25.02
N VAL A 35 -25.51 21.27 24.93
CA VAL A 35 -24.18 21.05 25.52
C VAL A 35 -24.30 21.24 27.02
N VAL A 36 -24.05 20.19 27.78
CA VAL A 36 -23.90 20.24 29.23
C VAL A 36 -22.46 20.63 29.55
N GLN A 37 -22.29 21.90 29.99
CA GLN A 37 -21.06 22.37 30.62
C GLN A 37 -21.04 21.91 32.06
N GLN A 38 -20.17 20.97 32.41
CA GLN A 38 -19.81 20.71 33.79
C GLN A 38 -18.73 21.71 34.24
N ARG A 39 -19.11 22.56 35.17
CA ARG A 39 -18.18 23.42 35.90
C ARG A 39 -17.42 22.58 36.92
N VAL A 40 -16.11 22.59 36.86
CA VAL A 40 -15.23 22.19 37.97
C VAL A 40 -14.64 23.45 38.55
N GLY A 41 -14.95 23.72 39.81
CA GLY A 41 -14.50 24.88 40.55
C GLY A 41 -13.05 24.77 41.04
N PRO A 42 -12.46 25.90 41.46
CA PRO A 42 -11.06 25.98 41.82
C PRO A 42 -10.81 25.74 43.31
N LEU A 43 -9.85 24.92 43.64
CA LEU A 43 -9.20 24.87 44.94
C LEU A 43 -7.71 24.64 44.75
N PHE A 44 -6.93 25.69 44.90
CA PHE A 44 -5.76 25.78 45.77
C PHE A 44 -5.06 27.14 45.61
N SER A 45 -4.90 27.81 46.74
CA SER A 45 -4.24 29.09 46.93
C SER A 45 -2.70 28.96 46.87
N PRO A 46 -1.97 30.06 46.56
CA PRO A 46 -0.51 29.99 46.30
C PRO A 46 0.27 30.11 47.61
N ARG A 47 1.32 29.32 47.78
CA ARG A 47 2.43 29.65 48.69
C ARG A 47 3.59 30.22 47.86
N THR A 48 3.87 31.47 48.10
CA THR A 48 5.07 32.20 47.71
C THR A 48 6.29 31.64 48.41
N THR A 49 7.32 31.25 47.64
CA THR A 49 8.71 31.37 48.07
C THR A 49 9.51 31.78 46.83
N SER A 50 10.11 32.96 46.97
CA SER A 50 11.13 33.51 46.09
C SER A 50 12.40 32.68 46.16
N GLN A 51 12.98 32.29 45.01
CA GLN A 51 14.42 32.40 44.76
C GLN A 51 14.77 31.87 43.35
N ASP A 52 15.66 32.62 42.73
CA ASP A 52 16.54 32.31 41.61
C ASP A 52 16.02 32.44 40.19
N MET A 53 16.19 33.66 39.72
CA MET A 53 16.38 33.97 38.29
C MET A 53 17.77 33.53 37.87
N ASN A 54 17.84 32.63 36.89
CA ASN A 54 18.81 32.59 35.79
C ASN A 54 18.71 31.23 35.09
N HIS A 55 17.79 31.13 34.12
CA HIS A 55 17.94 30.19 33.07
C HIS A 55 17.86 30.92 31.72
N PRO A 56 18.91 30.82 30.86
CA PRO A 56 18.84 31.35 29.53
C PRO A 56 17.79 30.55 28.75
N LEU A 57 16.85 31.26 28.14
CA LEU A 57 15.96 30.74 27.13
C LEU A 57 16.79 30.11 26.00
N GLN A 58 16.98 28.80 26.08
CA GLN A 58 17.42 28.04 24.90
C GLN A 58 16.29 28.05 23.88
N ALA A 59 16.35 29.00 22.97
CA ALA A 59 15.63 28.93 21.73
C ALA A 59 16.12 27.68 21.01
N SER A 60 15.31 26.61 21.03
CA SER A 60 15.55 25.44 20.20
C SER A 60 15.41 25.86 18.74
N VAL A 61 16.54 26.16 18.11
CA VAL A 61 16.60 26.32 16.66
C VAL A 61 16.24 24.98 16.06
N HIS A 62 15.00 24.84 15.61
CA HIS A 62 14.60 23.71 14.79
C HIS A 62 15.33 23.85 13.46
N LEU A 63 16.50 23.23 13.37
CA LEU A 63 17.18 23.01 12.09
C LEU A 63 16.26 22.18 11.20
N ARG A 64 15.51 22.85 10.33
CA ARG A 64 14.78 22.17 9.25
C ARG A 64 15.83 21.51 8.36
N SER A 65 15.87 20.19 8.38
CA SER A 65 16.73 19.41 7.47
C SER A 65 16.31 19.69 6.03
N TYR A 66 17.25 20.13 5.20
CA TYR A 66 17.06 20.32 3.76
C TYR A 66 16.95 19.00 2.98
N SER A 67 16.97 17.87 3.68
CA SER A 67 16.86 16.53 3.09
C SER A 67 15.39 16.13 2.98
N THR A 68 14.97 15.76 1.78
CA THR A 68 13.67 15.12 1.51
C THR A 68 13.59 13.70 2.09
N ARG A 69 14.66 13.20 2.70
CA ARG A 69 14.66 11.91 3.37
C ARG A 69 13.89 12.05 4.69
N PRO A 70 12.80 11.28 4.90
CA PRO A 70 12.08 11.31 6.16
C PRO A 70 13.07 11.08 7.31
N ALA A 71 13.19 12.07 8.23
CA ALA A 71 13.97 11.90 9.43
C ALA A 71 13.43 10.68 10.19
N GLU A 72 14.31 9.80 10.63
CA GLU A 72 13.93 8.74 11.56
C GLU A 72 13.36 9.42 12.81
N ALA A 73 12.08 9.18 13.08
CA ALA A 73 11.43 9.74 14.27
C ALA A 73 12.11 9.14 15.50
N ALA A 74 13.04 9.90 16.07
CA ALA A 74 13.63 9.59 17.34
C ALA A 74 12.51 9.57 18.39
N GLY A 75 12.23 8.41 18.99
CA GLY A 75 11.31 8.30 20.13
C GLY A 75 10.08 7.41 19.96
N MET A 76 9.86 6.75 18.82
CA MET A 76 8.81 5.74 18.74
C MET A 76 9.28 4.43 19.40
N SER A 77 8.54 3.95 20.40
CA SER A 77 8.70 2.59 20.94
C SER A 77 8.64 1.59 19.79
N VAL A 78 9.76 0.95 19.48
CA VAL A 78 9.82 -0.05 18.40
C VAL A 78 9.10 -1.29 18.89
N ARG A 79 7.97 -1.63 18.26
CA ARG A 79 7.29 -2.91 18.48
C ARG A 79 8.29 -4.06 18.25
N PRO A 80 8.29 -5.12 19.08
CA PRO A 80 9.14 -6.28 18.86
C PRO A 80 8.94 -6.86 17.46
N LYS A 81 10.03 -7.37 16.87
CA LYS A 81 10.01 -8.02 15.56
C LYS A 81 9.06 -9.23 15.55
N VAL A 82 8.13 -9.24 14.62
CA VAL A 82 7.27 -10.39 14.33
C VAL A 82 8.10 -11.45 13.59
N THR A 83 8.05 -12.68 14.10
CA THR A 83 8.77 -13.82 13.57
C THR A 83 7.80 -14.98 13.31
N LEU A 84 8.23 -16.06 12.66
CA LEU A 84 7.42 -17.29 12.53
C LEU A 84 6.95 -17.82 13.90
N ALA A 85 7.77 -17.68 14.94
CA ALA A 85 7.36 -18.06 16.30
C ALA A 85 6.23 -17.18 16.83
N THR A 86 6.27 -15.87 16.53
CA THR A 86 5.19 -14.92 16.86
C THR A 86 3.90 -15.32 16.15
N LEU A 87 3.95 -15.56 14.83
CA LEU A 87 2.78 -15.95 14.03
C LEU A 87 2.16 -17.25 14.53
N ARG A 88 3.02 -18.24 14.85
CA ARG A 88 2.56 -19.50 15.46
C ARG A 88 1.89 -19.29 16.82
N LYS A 89 2.38 -18.34 17.63
CA LYS A 89 1.79 -17.99 18.91
C LYS A 89 0.41 -17.34 18.75
N LEU A 90 0.27 -16.40 17.81
CA LEU A 90 -1.02 -15.79 17.47
C LEU A 90 -2.03 -16.88 17.04
N TYR A 91 -1.64 -17.74 16.11
CA TYR A 91 -2.48 -18.85 15.66
C TYR A 91 -2.94 -19.75 16.80
N LYS A 92 -2.02 -20.17 17.70
CA LYS A 92 -2.37 -21.02 18.86
C LYS A 92 -3.33 -20.33 19.83
N ARG A 93 -3.28 -19.00 19.93
CA ARG A 93 -4.19 -18.20 20.77
C ARG A 93 -5.50 -17.84 20.07
N ARG A 94 -5.65 -18.24 18.80
CA ARG A 94 -6.77 -17.84 17.94
C ARG A 94 -6.88 -16.32 17.80
N GLU A 95 -5.76 -15.62 17.88
CA GLU A 95 -5.66 -14.19 17.60
C GLU A 95 -5.49 -14.02 16.08
N PRO A 96 -6.39 -13.26 15.40
CA PRO A 96 -6.32 -13.09 13.95
C PRO A 96 -5.01 -12.45 13.49
N ILE A 97 -4.38 -13.02 12.46
CA ILE A 97 -3.16 -12.50 11.87
C ILE A 97 -3.53 -11.44 10.82
N THR A 98 -2.99 -10.24 10.98
CA THR A 98 -3.19 -9.15 10.02
C THR A 98 -2.08 -9.15 8.97
N VAL A 99 -2.47 -9.07 7.69
CA VAL A 99 -1.53 -9.01 6.57
C VAL A 99 -1.92 -7.84 5.65
N MET A 100 -0.93 -7.09 5.17
CA MET A 100 -1.15 -5.98 4.24
C MET A 100 -0.07 -5.97 3.17
N THR A 101 -0.44 -5.63 1.93
CA THR A 101 0.55 -5.47 0.88
C THR A 101 1.30 -4.14 1.00
N ALA A 102 2.54 -4.11 0.49
CA ALA A 102 3.33 -2.90 0.31
C ALA A 102 4.23 -3.07 -0.92
N HIS A 103 4.62 -1.96 -1.55
CA HIS A 103 5.43 -2.02 -2.78
C HIS A 103 6.61 -1.03 -2.81
N ASP A 104 6.70 -0.12 -1.83
CA ASP A 104 7.78 0.85 -1.73
C ASP A 104 8.12 1.20 -0.27
N PHE A 105 9.09 2.09 -0.07
CA PHE A 105 9.50 2.53 1.26
C PHE A 105 8.37 3.22 2.05
N PRO A 106 7.63 4.20 1.50
CA PRO A 106 6.53 4.84 2.22
C PRO A 106 5.43 3.85 2.61
N THR A 107 4.95 3.01 1.69
CA THR A 107 3.88 2.06 1.96
C THR A 107 4.31 1.01 2.98
N GLY A 108 5.54 0.49 2.91
CA GLY A 108 6.10 -0.39 3.92
C GLY A 108 6.19 0.26 5.30
N THR A 109 6.66 1.51 5.36
CA THR A 109 6.74 2.26 6.63
C THR A 109 5.36 2.47 7.26
N LEU A 110 4.34 2.77 6.46
CA LEU A 110 2.98 2.96 6.95
C LEU A 110 2.37 1.66 7.48
N VAL A 111 2.58 0.54 6.80
CA VAL A 111 2.15 -0.79 7.24
C VAL A 111 2.81 -1.17 8.57
N ASP A 112 4.11 -0.97 8.69
CA ASP A 112 4.85 -1.26 9.92
C ASP A 112 4.40 -0.39 11.10
N LYS A 113 4.21 0.92 10.88
CA LYS A 113 3.66 1.87 11.86
C LYS A 113 2.24 1.53 12.29
N ALA A 114 1.43 0.99 11.38
CA ALA A 114 0.06 0.56 11.69
C ALA A 114 0.01 -0.70 12.57
N GLY A 115 1.15 -1.34 12.83
CA GLY A 115 1.22 -2.53 13.68
C GLY A 115 0.77 -3.81 13.01
N ILE A 116 0.73 -3.87 11.69
CA ILE A 116 0.39 -5.07 10.91
C ILE A 116 1.41 -6.19 11.17
N ASP A 117 0.94 -7.43 11.31
CA ASP A 117 1.80 -8.56 11.67
C ASP A 117 2.68 -9.03 10.52
N MET A 118 2.14 -9.09 9.31
CA MET A 118 2.89 -9.49 8.11
C MET A 118 2.75 -8.43 7.01
N THR A 119 3.85 -8.11 6.36
CA THR A 119 3.88 -7.27 5.16
C THR A 119 4.18 -8.15 3.96
N LEU A 120 3.33 -8.07 2.94
CA LEU A 120 3.48 -8.82 1.70
C LEU A 120 3.90 -7.87 0.57
N VAL A 121 5.07 -8.10 -0.02
CA VAL A 121 5.39 -7.51 -1.33
C VAL A 121 4.75 -8.42 -2.37
N GLY A 122 3.49 -8.12 -2.68
CA GLY A 122 2.65 -8.93 -3.57
C GLY A 122 2.90 -8.60 -5.04
N ASP A 123 2.83 -9.59 -5.92
CA ASP A 123 2.93 -9.41 -7.37
C ASP A 123 1.76 -8.59 -7.96
N SER A 124 0.68 -8.38 -7.18
CA SER A 124 -0.36 -7.40 -7.47
C SER A 124 0.20 -5.98 -7.70
N LEU A 125 1.42 -5.68 -7.20
CA LEU A 125 2.10 -4.41 -7.48
C LEU A 125 2.34 -4.19 -8.99
N ALA A 126 2.45 -5.26 -9.79
CA ALA A 126 2.49 -5.16 -11.23
C ALA A 126 1.32 -4.33 -11.78
N MET A 127 0.11 -4.57 -11.25
CA MET A 127 -1.10 -3.88 -11.67
C MET A 127 -1.30 -2.55 -10.93
N VAL A 128 -1.13 -2.53 -9.60
CA VAL A 128 -1.50 -1.38 -8.76
C VAL A 128 -0.38 -0.35 -8.54
N ALA A 129 0.84 -0.65 -8.96
CA ALA A 129 1.98 0.26 -8.83
C ALA A 129 2.70 0.50 -10.17
N LEU A 130 2.84 -0.54 -11.01
CA LEU A 130 3.53 -0.45 -12.30
C LEU A 130 2.59 -0.23 -13.49
N GLY A 131 1.27 -0.44 -13.31
CA GLY A 131 0.27 -0.25 -14.37
C GLY A 131 0.26 -1.36 -15.43
N TYR A 132 0.83 -2.53 -15.12
CA TYR A 132 0.73 -3.71 -15.98
C TYR A 132 -0.69 -4.27 -15.99
N THR A 133 -1.02 -5.07 -16.99
CA THR A 133 -2.36 -5.66 -17.13
C THR A 133 -2.52 -6.98 -16.39
N SER A 134 -1.41 -7.59 -15.97
CA SER A 134 -1.36 -8.89 -15.30
C SER A 134 -0.27 -8.94 -14.24
N THR A 135 -0.50 -9.72 -13.18
CA THR A 135 0.51 -10.05 -12.17
C THR A 135 1.66 -10.90 -12.75
N SER A 136 1.41 -11.58 -13.89
CA SER A 136 2.41 -12.42 -14.55
C SER A 136 3.47 -11.63 -15.34
N ASP A 137 3.27 -10.31 -15.51
CA ASP A 137 4.17 -9.49 -16.33
C ASP A 137 5.41 -9.01 -15.56
N ILE A 138 5.36 -9.06 -14.22
CA ILE A 138 6.47 -8.60 -13.38
C ILE A 138 7.65 -9.56 -13.42
N THR A 139 8.84 -9.01 -13.59
CA THR A 139 10.10 -9.76 -13.54
C THR A 139 10.61 -9.92 -12.11
N ILE A 140 11.53 -10.88 -11.90
CA ILE A 140 12.17 -11.04 -10.58
C ILE A 140 13.00 -9.81 -10.19
N ASP A 141 13.62 -9.13 -11.15
CA ASP A 141 14.47 -7.96 -10.87
C ASP A 141 13.65 -6.74 -10.44
N GLU A 142 12.48 -6.53 -11.03
CA GLU A 142 11.50 -5.54 -10.58
C GLU A 142 10.98 -5.90 -9.18
N MET A 143 10.60 -7.15 -8.94
CA MET A 143 10.18 -7.60 -7.62
C MET A 143 11.27 -7.37 -6.57
N LEU A 144 12.52 -7.67 -6.88
CA LEU A 144 13.66 -7.41 -6.00
C LEU A 144 13.85 -5.91 -5.72
N HIS A 145 13.60 -5.04 -6.72
CA HIS A 145 13.62 -3.59 -6.51
C HIS A 145 12.60 -3.17 -5.43
N HIS A 146 11.37 -3.63 -5.58
CA HIS A 146 10.28 -3.35 -4.64
C HIS A 146 10.54 -3.96 -3.26
N CYS A 147 11.00 -5.21 -3.18
CA CYS A 147 11.39 -5.86 -1.94
C CYS A 147 12.44 -5.04 -1.16
N ARG A 148 13.50 -4.58 -1.83
CA ARG A 148 14.53 -3.73 -1.21
C ARG A 148 13.97 -2.41 -0.70
N ALA A 149 13.03 -1.81 -1.43
CA ALA A 149 12.40 -0.56 -1.03
C ALA A 149 11.54 -0.75 0.23
N VAL A 150 10.66 -1.77 0.23
CA VAL A 150 9.81 -2.11 1.38
C VAL A 150 10.65 -2.50 2.60
N ALA A 151 11.67 -3.34 2.41
CA ALA A 151 12.53 -3.81 3.51
C ALA A 151 13.20 -2.67 4.29
N ARG A 152 13.52 -1.54 3.63
CA ARG A 152 14.05 -0.35 4.32
C ARG A 152 13.00 0.34 5.20
N GLY A 153 11.70 0.15 4.93
CA GLY A 153 10.59 0.71 5.70
C GLY A 153 10.11 -0.19 6.84
N ILE A 154 10.40 -1.49 6.78
CA ILE A 154 9.93 -2.49 7.76
C ILE A 154 10.96 -2.67 8.87
N ARG A 155 10.48 -2.62 10.12
CA ARG A 155 11.27 -2.89 11.34
C ARG A 155 10.69 -4.04 12.16
N SER A 156 9.38 -4.08 12.29
CA SER A 156 8.65 -4.99 13.17
C SER A 156 7.88 -6.08 12.43
N SER A 157 7.18 -5.73 11.36
CA SER A 157 6.34 -6.65 10.59
C SER A 157 7.16 -7.77 9.93
N PHE A 158 6.61 -8.99 9.86
CA PHE A 158 7.24 -10.12 9.15
C PHE A 158 7.13 -9.93 7.65
N LEU A 159 8.26 -9.81 6.95
CA LEU A 159 8.32 -9.46 5.54
C LEU A 159 8.32 -10.69 4.64
N VAL A 160 7.31 -10.77 3.78
CA VAL A 160 7.12 -11.84 2.79
C VAL A 160 7.07 -11.24 1.39
N ALA A 161 7.51 -11.94 0.36
CA ALA A 161 7.32 -11.52 -1.02
C ALA A 161 6.88 -12.65 -1.92
N ASP A 162 6.08 -12.30 -2.94
CA ASP A 162 5.69 -13.24 -3.98
C ASP A 162 6.86 -13.58 -4.89
N MET A 163 7.00 -14.86 -5.21
CA MET A 163 7.84 -15.27 -6.32
C MET A 163 7.09 -14.99 -7.62
N PRO A 164 7.62 -14.16 -8.53
CA PRO A 164 6.98 -13.88 -9.80
C PRO A 164 6.78 -15.14 -10.65
N PHE A 165 5.73 -15.14 -11.47
CA PHE A 165 5.51 -16.19 -12.46
C PHE A 165 6.75 -16.42 -13.34
N GLY A 166 7.06 -17.68 -13.62
CA GLY A 166 8.25 -18.06 -14.39
C GLY A 166 9.52 -18.23 -13.54
N THR A 167 9.47 -17.99 -12.23
CA THR A 167 10.65 -18.06 -11.34
C THR A 167 10.73 -19.31 -10.48
N TYR A 168 9.67 -20.16 -10.47
CA TYR A 168 9.61 -21.36 -9.62
C TYR A 168 8.93 -22.56 -10.27
N GLU A 169 8.40 -22.44 -11.49
CA GLU A 169 7.60 -23.49 -12.13
C GLU A 169 8.46 -24.50 -12.87
N THR A 170 9.65 -24.11 -13.37
CA THR A 170 10.48 -24.96 -14.22
C THR A 170 11.08 -26.12 -13.44
N SER A 171 11.57 -25.89 -12.24
CA SER A 171 12.14 -26.91 -11.37
C SER A 171 12.24 -26.46 -9.91
N PRO A 172 12.29 -27.38 -8.93
CA PRO A 172 12.56 -27.05 -7.54
C PRO A 172 13.89 -26.31 -7.33
N ASP A 173 14.91 -26.58 -8.09
CA ASP A 173 16.23 -25.91 -7.99
C ASP A 173 16.18 -24.48 -8.53
N GLN A 174 15.43 -24.21 -9.60
CA GLN A 174 15.14 -22.85 -10.04
C GLN A 174 14.45 -22.03 -8.91
N ALA A 175 13.44 -22.63 -8.28
CA ALA A 175 12.73 -21.99 -7.17
C ALA A 175 13.68 -21.64 -6.02
N VAL A 176 14.57 -22.57 -5.62
CA VAL A 176 15.58 -22.31 -4.58
C VAL A 176 16.52 -21.17 -4.98
N THR A 177 17.02 -21.17 -6.21
CA THR A 177 17.93 -20.14 -6.71
C THR A 177 17.29 -18.75 -6.61
N ASN A 178 16.05 -18.61 -7.09
CA ASN A 178 15.32 -17.35 -7.07
C ASN A 178 14.89 -16.94 -5.66
N ALA A 179 14.44 -17.88 -4.83
CA ALA A 179 14.08 -17.58 -3.44
C ALA A 179 15.30 -17.12 -2.62
N VAL A 180 16.50 -17.68 -2.86
CA VAL A 180 17.76 -17.20 -2.26
C VAL A 180 18.04 -15.75 -2.67
N ARG A 181 17.84 -15.39 -3.94
CA ARG A 181 17.95 -13.99 -4.39
C ARG A 181 16.96 -13.08 -3.64
N MET A 182 15.70 -13.51 -3.51
CA MET A 182 14.69 -12.73 -2.80
C MET A 182 15.06 -12.51 -1.34
N MET A 183 15.55 -13.53 -0.63
CA MET A 183 15.99 -13.39 0.76
C MET A 183 17.25 -12.55 0.89
N LYS A 184 18.27 -12.78 0.06
CA LYS A 184 19.57 -12.11 0.20
C LYS A 184 19.58 -10.71 -0.41
N GLU A 185 19.05 -10.53 -1.59
CA GLU A 185 19.03 -9.25 -2.31
C GLU A 185 17.78 -8.44 -1.94
N GLY A 186 16.59 -9.08 -1.93
CA GLY A 186 15.32 -8.48 -1.59
C GLY A 186 15.12 -8.22 -0.09
N LYS A 187 15.91 -8.89 0.77
CA LYS A 187 15.85 -8.78 2.25
C LYS A 187 14.52 -9.24 2.84
N VAL A 188 13.81 -10.14 2.16
CA VAL A 188 12.58 -10.74 2.68
C VAL A 188 12.90 -11.92 3.61
N GLU A 189 11.96 -12.27 4.47
CA GLU A 189 12.09 -13.33 5.49
C GLU A 189 11.39 -14.62 5.06
N ALA A 190 10.51 -14.55 4.07
CA ALA A 190 9.79 -15.68 3.49
C ALA A 190 9.40 -15.39 2.05
N VAL A 191 9.07 -16.44 1.30
CA VAL A 191 8.54 -16.31 -0.06
C VAL A 191 7.11 -16.86 -0.13
N LYS A 192 6.28 -16.32 -1.05
CA LYS A 192 4.97 -16.88 -1.39
C LYS A 192 5.01 -17.43 -2.81
N LEU A 193 4.32 -18.57 -3.03
CA LEU A 193 4.10 -19.13 -4.37
C LEU A 193 2.68 -19.68 -4.49
N GLU A 194 2.21 -19.69 -5.74
CA GLU A 194 0.86 -20.14 -6.11
C GLU A 194 0.86 -21.57 -6.62
N GLY A 195 -0.17 -22.33 -6.23
CA GLY A 195 -0.45 -23.67 -6.70
C GLY A 195 -0.71 -24.65 -5.57
N GLY A 196 -1.35 -25.77 -5.92
CA GLY A 196 -1.75 -26.83 -5.02
C GLY A 196 -0.71 -27.95 -4.90
N LYS A 197 -1.21 -29.18 -4.87
CA LYS A 197 -0.39 -30.40 -4.70
C LYS A 197 0.72 -30.56 -5.75
N GLU A 198 0.53 -30.02 -6.93
CA GLU A 198 1.54 -30.04 -8.01
C GLU A 198 2.79 -29.23 -7.63
N MET A 199 2.67 -28.24 -6.74
CA MET A 199 3.78 -27.43 -6.24
C MET A 199 4.41 -27.99 -4.95
N ALA A 200 3.82 -29.03 -4.37
CA ALA A 200 4.34 -29.61 -3.13
C ALA A 200 5.82 -30.05 -3.21
N PRO A 201 6.34 -30.64 -4.31
CA PRO A 201 7.77 -30.95 -4.43
C PRO A 201 8.67 -29.72 -4.39
N THR A 202 8.28 -28.65 -5.07
CA THR A 202 9.01 -27.36 -5.09
C THR A 202 9.02 -26.74 -3.69
N ILE A 203 7.87 -26.71 -3.01
CA ILE A 203 7.74 -26.19 -1.65
C ILE A 203 8.58 -27.02 -0.67
N ALA A 204 8.52 -28.36 -0.76
CA ALA A 204 9.33 -29.23 0.08
C ALA A 204 10.83 -28.96 -0.08
N ARG A 205 11.29 -28.71 -1.31
CA ARG A 205 12.69 -28.40 -1.57
C ARG A 205 13.10 -27.06 -0.94
N LEU A 206 12.26 -26.02 -1.05
CA LEU A 206 12.47 -24.72 -0.42
C LEU A 206 12.54 -24.81 1.11
N THR A 207 11.58 -25.53 1.72
CA THR A 207 11.50 -25.66 3.18
C THR A 207 12.62 -26.52 3.75
N GLN A 208 13.08 -27.54 3.02
CA GLN A 208 14.23 -28.37 3.39
C GLN A 208 15.55 -27.59 3.46
N VAL A 209 15.73 -26.58 2.62
CA VAL A 209 16.92 -25.70 2.67
C VAL A 209 16.74 -24.52 3.62
N GLY A 210 15.65 -24.48 4.40
CA GLY A 210 15.42 -23.48 5.44
C GLY A 210 14.72 -22.20 4.98
N ILE A 211 14.13 -22.17 3.78
CA ILE A 211 13.38 -21.02 3.27
C ILE A 211 11.91 -21.18 3.70
N PRO A 212 11.36 -20.24 4.52
CA PRO A 212 9.96 -20.27 4.89
C PRO A 212 9.04 -20.00 3.71
N VAL A 213 7.97 -20.79 3.56
CA VAL A 213 7.03 -20.70 2.44
C VAL A 213 5.62 -20.40 2.92
N LEU A 214 5.00 -19.36 2.35
CA LEU A 214 3.58 -19.09 2.37
C LEU A 214 2.96 -19.68 1.10
N GLY A 215 2.12 -20.72 1.24
CA GLY A 215 1.40 -21.30 0.10
C GLY A 215 0.25 -20.40 -0.34
N HIS A 216 -0.28 -20.61 -1.56
CA HIS A 216 -1.45 -19.88 -2.07
C HIS A 216 -2.29 -20.77 -2.98
N ILE A 217 -3.54 -20.99 -2.59
CA ILE A 217 -4.54 -21.78 -3.33
C ILE A 217 -5.87 -21.01 -3.45
N GLY A 218 -6.75 -21.52 -4.26
CA GLY A 218 -8.00 -20.88 -4.62
C GLY A 218 -7.88 -20.20 -5.98
N LEU A 219 -8.22 -18.93 -6.08
CA LEU A 219 -7.82 -18.13 -7.22
C LEU A 219 -6.32 -17.90 -7.14
N THR A 220 -5.63 -18.22 -8.20
CA THR A 220 -4.21 -18.02 -8.39
C THR A 220 -4.01 -17.05 -9.56
N PRO A 221 -3.84 -15.74 -9.29
CA PRO A 221 -3.77 -14.70 -10.32
C PRO A 221 -2.73 -14.96 -11.40
N GLN A 222 -1.57 -15.48 -11.06
CA GLN A 222 -0.52 -15.85 -12.01
C GLN A 222 -0.98 -16.91 -13.03
N ARG A 223 -2.00 -17.68 -12.71
CA ARG A 223 -2.58 -18.73 -13.57
C ARG A 223 -3.92 -18.32 -14.20
N GLN A 224 -4.24 -17.02 -14.23
CA GLN A 224 -5.52 -16.52 -14.73
C GLN A 224 -5.86 -17.00 -16.15
N ALA A 225 -4.86 -17.14 -17.02
CA ALA A 225 -5.04 -17.62 -18.38
C ALA A 225 -5.62 -19.04 -18.41
N SER A 226 -5.10 -19.95 -17.58
CA SER A 226 -5.59 -21.33 -17.47
C SER A 226 -6.93 -21.44 -16.73
N LEU A 227 -7.21 -20.52 -15.80
CA LEU A 227 -8.46 -20.47 -15.04
C LEU A 227 -9.61 -19.78 -15.82
N GLY A 228 -9.30 -19.16 -16.97
CA GLY A 228 -10.27 -18.40 -17.76
C GLY A 228 -10.74 -17.12 -17.07
N GLY A 229 -9.82 -16.41 -16.40
CA GLY A 229 -10.01 -15.13 -15.71
C GLY A 229 -10.17 -15.26 -14.19
N TYR A 230 -10.43 -14.12 -13.54
CA TYR A 230 -10.58 -14.00 -12.09
C TYR A 230 -11.92 -14.56 -11.61
N LYS A 231 -11.96 -15.83 -11.24
CA LYS A 231 -13.18 -16.55 -10.85
C LYS A 231 -13.04 -17.18 -9.48
N VAL A 232 -14.10 -17.12 -8.68
CA VAL A 232 -14.20 -17.85 -7.40
C VAL A 232 -14.00 -19.35 -7.61
N GLN A 233 -13.09 -19.95 -6.89
CA GLN A 233 -12.73 -21.38 -6.94
C GLN A 233 -13.46 -22.17 -5.86
N GLY A 234 -13.55 -23.51 -6.01
CA GLY A 234 -14.14 -24.36 -4.98
C GLY A 234 -15.67 -24.36 -4.90
N LYS A 235 -16.40 -23.88 -5.92
CA LYS A 235 -17.88 -23.79 -5.92
C LYS A 235 -18.62 -25.14 -6.05
N THR A 236 -17.95 -26.22 -6.44
CA THR A 236 -18.56 -27.55 -6.54
C THR A 236 -17.91 -28.49 -5.53
N VAL A 237 -18.61 -29.53 -5.10
CA VAL A 237 -18.09 -30.55 -4.17
C VAL A 237 -16.75 -31.11 -4.63
N ALA A 238 -16.63 -31.46 -5.92
CA ALA A 238 -15.39 -31.99 -6.48
C ALA A 238 -14.22 -30.98 -6.39
N LYS A 239 -14.47 -29.69 -6.73
CA LYS A 239 -13.45 -28.63 -6.63
C LYS A 239 -13.10 -28.29 -5.18
N ALA A 240 -14.08 -28.30 -4.28
CA ALA A 240 -13.83 -28.10 -2.85
C ALA A 240 -12.96 -29.24 -2.27
N LYS A 241 -13.26 -30.49 -2.61
CA LYS A 241 -12.46 -31.65 -2.21
C LYS A 241 -11.01 -31.54 -2.70
N ALA A 242 -10.82 -31.24 -4.00
CA ALA A 242 -9.48 -31.05 -4.57
C ALA A 242 -8.69 -29.95 -3.83
N MET A 243 -9.34 -28.84 -3.50
CA MET A 243 -8.71 -27.73 -2.76
C MET A 243 -8.31 -28.11 -1.32
N ILE A 244 -9.11 -28.94 -0.65
CA ILE A 244 -8.75 -29.50 0.69
C ILE A 244 -7.52 -30.39 0.55
N GLU A 245 -7.46 -31.26 -0.48
CA GLU A 245 -6.30 -32.09 -0.78
C GLU A 245 -5.05 -31.25 -1.05
N ASP A 246 -5.19 -30.16 -1.82
CA ASP A 246 -4.12 -29.18 -2.09
C ASP A 246 -3.60 -28.56 -0.79
N ALA A 247 -4.49 -28.06 0.07
CA ALA A 247 -4.12 -27.45 1.35
C ALA A 247 -3.33 -28.43 2.25
N ILE A 248 -3.78 -29.67 2.34
CA ILE A 248 -3.10 -30.71 3.12
C ILE A 248 -1.72 -31.02 2.52
N ALA A 249 -1.60 -31.08 1.19
CA ALA A 249 -0.33 -31.34 0.51
C ALA A 249 0.68 -30.23 0.78
N LEU A 250 0.25 -28.95 0.72
CA LEU A 250 1.10 -27.80 1.01
C LEU A 250 1.56 -27.76 2.47
N GLN A 251 0.67 -28.08 3.42
CA GLN A 251 1.06 -28.21 4.82
C GLN A 251 2.12 -29.30 5.02
N ARG A 252 1.94 -30.45 4.39
CA ARG A 252 2.91 -31.57 4.45
C ARG A 252 4.24 -31.22 3.81
N ALA A 253 4.24 -30.39 2.77
CA ALA A 253 5.44 -29.87 2.13
C ALA A 253 6.20 -28.82 2.99
N GLY A 254 5.61 -28.38 4.12
CA GLY A 254 6.28 -27.51 5.09
C GLY A 254 5.89 -26.04 5.02
N CYS A 255 4.79 -25.66 4.33
CA CYS A 255 4.27 -24.30 4.41
C CYS A 255 4.00 -23.91 5.87
N TYR A 256 4.38 -22.67 6.26
CA TYR A 256 4.07 -22.16 7.59
C TYR A 256 2.67 -21.57 7.68
N ALA A 257 2.09 -21.17 6.55
CA ALA A 257 0.72 -20.66 6.38
C ALA A 257 0.28 -20.82 4.92
N ILE A 258 -1.02 -20.69 4.65
CA ILE A 258 -1.58 -20.77 3.30
C ILE A 258 -2.56 -19.63 3.07
N VAL A 259 -2.42 -18.91 1.95
CA VAL A 259 -3.43 -17.95 1.46
C VAL A 259 -4.57 -18.71 0.80
N LEU A 260 -5.82 -18.35 1.13
CA LEU A 260 -7.04 -18.81 0.49
C LEU A 260 -7.67 -17.61 -0.23
N GLU A 261 -7.61 -17.59 -1.57
CA GLU A 261 -8.13 -16.48 -2.35
C GLU A 261 -9.41 -16.86 -3.10
N ALA A 262 -10.44 -16.02 -2.98
CA ALA A 262 -11.72 -16.13 -3.67
C ALA A 262 -12.30 -17.56 -3.56
N VAL A 263 -12.39 -18.07 -2.33
CA VAL A 263 -12.92 -19.37 -1.95
C VAL A 263 -14.25 -19.19 -1.20
N PRO A 264 -15.29 -19.98 -1.44
CA PRO A 264 -16.51 -19.94 -0.63
C PRO A 264 -16.22 -20.11 0.86
N GLU A 265 -16.80 -19.25 1.70
CA GLU A 265 -16.55 -19.18 3.14
C GLU A 265 -16.67 -20.57 3.85
N PRO A 266 -17.67 -21.41 3.59
CA PRO A 266 -17.75 -22.73 4.24
C PRO A 266 -16.58 -23.65 3.87
N VAL A 267 -16.05 -23.56 2.65
CA VAL A 267 -14.89 -24.35 2.19
C VAL A 267 -13.63 -23.84 2.86
N ALA A 268 -13.43 -22.52 2.90
CA ALA A 268 -12.28 -21.89 3.54
C ALA A 268 -12.24 -22.19 5.06
N ARG A 269 -13.38 -22.13 5.73
CA ARG A 269 -13.53 -22.51 7.16
C ARG A 269 -13.14 -23.97 7.37
N HIS A 270 -13.67 -24.88 6.56
CA HIS A 270 -13.34 -26.30 6.68
C HIS A 270 -11.84 -26.59 6.45
N ILE A 271 -11.21 -25.92 5.48
CA ILE A 271 -9.76 -26.00 5.27
C ILE A 271 -9.02 -25.49 6.51
N THR A 272 -9.44 -24.34 7.06
CA THR A 272 -8.83 -23.76 8.27
C THR A 272 -8.91 -24.70 9.47
N ASP A 273 -10.07 -25.33 9.67
CA ASP A 273 -10.30 -26.28 10.77
C ASP A 273 -9.53 -27.61 10.59
N THR A 274 -9.22 -27.99 9.34
CA THR A 274 -8.50 -29.21 8.99
C THR A 274 -6.99 -29.06 9.17
N LEU A 275 -6.43 -27.87 8.94
CA LEU A 275 -5.00 -27.63 8.98
C LEU A 275 -4.50 -27.35 10.40
N SER A 276 -3.22 -27.64 10.64
CA SER A 276 -2.48 -27.27 11.86
C SER A 276 -1.59 -26.03 11.70
N ILE A 277 -1.71 -25.33 10.57
CA ILE A 277 -1.04 -24.08 10.23
C ILE A 277 -2.09 -23.00 9.92
N PRO A 278 -1.78 -21.72 10.10
CA PRO A 278 -2.73 -20.65 9.84
C PRO A 278 -3.11 -20.53 8.37
N THR A 279 -4.36 -20.13 8.12
CA THR A 279 -4.84 -19.70 6.80
C THR A 279 -5.02 -18.20 6.78
N ILE A 280 -4.68 -17.56 5.66
CA ILE A 280 -4.86 -16.11 5.43
C ILE A 280 -5.88 -15.92 4.31
N GLY A 281 -7.03 -15.35 4.63
CA GLY A 281 -8.12 -15.18 3.68
C GLY A 281 -8.01 -13.89 2.89
N ILE A 282 -8.37 -13.94 1.61
CA ILE A 282 -8.72 -12.80 0.77
C ILE A 282 -9.91 -13.20 -0.09
N GLY A 283 -11.09 -12.62 0.18
CA GLY A 283 -12.32 -13.10 -0.45
C GLY A 283 -12.72 -14.53 -0.07
N ALA A 284 -12.31 -14.98 1.13
CA ALA A 284 -12.57 -16.33 1.65
C ALA A 284 -13.41 -16.34 2.94
N GLY A 285 -13.99 -15.19 3.31
CA GLY A 285 -14.82 -15.04 4.52
C GLY A 285 -14.01 -14.94 5.81
N ALA A 286 -14.74 -14.84 6.94
CA ALA A 286 -14.16 -14.62 8.27
C ALA A 286 -13.64 -15.90 8.94
N GLY A 287 -13.79 -17.05 8.31
CA GLY A 287 -13.39 -18.35 8.89
C GLY A 287 -11.90 -18.66 8.85
N CYS A 288 -11.07 -17.82 8.24
CA CYS A 288 -9.63 -17.95 8.18
C CYS A 288 -8.93 -17.45 9.45
N SER A 289 -7.70 -17.89 9.68
CA SER A 289 -6.87 -17.49 10.84
C SER A 289 -6.35 -16.04 10.74
N GLY A 290 -6.40 -15.44 9.58
CA GLY A 290 -6.01 -14.06 9.30
C GLY A 290 -6.58 -13.58 7.98
N GLN A 291 -6.32 -12.30 7.64
CA GLN A 291 -6.83 -11.67 6.43
C GLN A 291 -5.74 -10.83 5.76
N VAL A 292 -5.75 -10.79 4.42
CA VAL A 292 -4.93 -9.89 3.62
C VAL A 292 -5.79 -9.05 2.68
N LEU A 293 -5.40 -7.82 2.44
CA LEU A 293 -5.92 -6.96 1.37
C LEU A 293 -4.78 -6.29 0.64
N VAL A 294 -5.04 -5.90 -0.61
CA VAL A 294 -4.17 -5.01 -1.37
C VAL A 294 -4.34 -3.59 -0.82
N GLN A 295 -3.23 -2.95 -0.44
CA GLN A 295 -3.25 -1.65 0.23
C GLN A 295 -3.95 -0.57 -0.60
N GLN A 296 -3.70 -0.54 -1.90
CA GLN A 296 -4.28 0.43 -2.83
C GLN A 296 -5.81 0.29 -2.91
N ASP A 297 -6.30 -0.94 -2.91
CA ASP A 297 -7.74 -1.23 -2.97
C ASP A 297 -8.43 -0.78 -1.68
N MET A 298 -7.88 -1.14 -0.51
CA MET A 298 -8.50 -0.78 0.76
C MET A 298 -8.42 0.72 1.07
N LEU A 299 -7.45 1.44 0.50
CA LEU A 299 -7.31 2.89 0.63
C LEU A 299 -8.11 3.67 -0.42
N GLY A 300 -8.72 2.99 -1.39
CA GLY A 300 -9.53 3.62 -2.43
C GLY A 300 -8.71 4.49 -3.37
N LEU A 301 -7.53 4.00 -3.81
CA LEU A 301 -6.71 4.69 -4.82
C LEU A 301 -7.20 4.45 -6.25
N TYR A 302 -8.10 3.47 -6.45
CA TYR A 302 -8.73 3.14 -7.72
C TYR A 302 -10.24 3.10 -7.59
N GLY A 303 -10.95 3.49 -8.67
CA GLY A 303 -12.42 3.60 -8.65
C GLY A 303 -13.17 2.26 -8.59
N GLN A 304 -12.53 1.15 -8.94
CA GLN A 304 -13.13 -0.18 -8.90
C GLN A 304 -12.24 -1.12 -8.09
N VAL A 305 -12.82 -1.73 -7.07
CA VAL A 305 -12.16 -2.72 -6.22
C VAL A 305 -12.90 -4.04 -6.28
N PRO A 306 -12.24 -5.19 -6.03
CA PRO A 306 -12.90 -6.49 -5.94
C PRO A 306 -14.04 -6.48 -4.91
N ARG A 307 -15.13 -7.21 -5.18
CA ARG A 307 -16.31 -7.28 -4.30
C ARG A 307 -15.98 -7.60 -2.83
N PHE A 308 -14.95 -8.38 -2.60
CA PHE A 308 -14.53 -8.79 -1.26
C PHE A 308 -13.69 -7.73 -0.53
N CYS A 309 -13.24 -6.70 -1.24
CA CYS A 309 -12.43 -5.64 -0.65
C CYS A 309 -13.33 -4.61 0.03
N LYS A 310 -13.07 -4.36 1.31
CA LYS A 310 -13.64 -3.23 2.02
C LYS A 310 -12.74 -2.02 1.84
N THR A 311 -13.28 -0.97 1.23
CA THR A 311 -12.62 0.33 1.15
C THR A 311 -12.78 1.08 2.46
N TYR A 312 -11.67 1.44 3.10
CA TYR A 312 -11.67 2.15 4.39
C TYR A 312 -11.55 3.67 4.22
N ARG A 313 -11.03 4.14 3.09
CA ARG A 313 -10.85 5.56 2.73
C ARG A 313 -10.97 5.72 1.22
N SER A 314 -11.19 6.95 0.74
CA SER A 314 -11.19 7.36 -0.67
C SER A 314 -10.01 8.29 -0.92
N LEU A 315 -8.78 7.76 -0.76
CA LEU A 315 -7.58 8.61 -0.83
C LEU A 315 -7.34 9.18 -2.24
N ALA A 316 -7.86 8.57 -3.29
CA ALA A 316 -7.75 9.15 -4.64
C ALA A 316 -8.36 10.55 -4.71
N ASP A 317 -9.56 10.73 -4.13
CA ASP A 317 -10.25 12.03 -4.14
C ASP A 317 -9.50 13.08 -3.31
N GLU A 318 -9.00 12.69 -2.14
CA GLU A 318 -8.20 13.53 -1.25
C GLU A 318 -6.90 13.98 -1.92
N ILE A 319 -6.19 13.05 -2.57
CA ILE A 319 -4.94 13.35 -3.28
C ILE A 319 -5.21 14.30 -4.46
N VAL A 320 -6.24 14.02 -5.26
CA VAL A 320 -6.62 14.88 -6.39
C VAL A 320 -7.06 16.27 -5.90
N GLY A 321 -7.80 16.34 -4.78
CA GLY A 321 -8.17 17.58 -4.13
C GLY A 321 -6.94 18.43 -3.78
N ALA A 322 -6.01 17.86 -3.02
CA ALA A 322 -4.78 18.53 -2.62
C ALA A 322 -3.92 18.99 -3.79
N LEU A 323 -3.83 18.18 -4.87
CA LEU A 323 -3.11 18.58 -6.08
C LEU A 323 -3.78 19.76 -6.81
N ARG A 324 -5.12 19.82 -6.80
CA ARG A 324 -5.87 20.95 -7.37
C ARG A 324 -5.68 22.22 -6.56
N GLU A 325 -5.72 22.14 -5.23
CA GLU A 325 -5.46 23.25 -4.32
C GLU A 325 -4.04 23.78 -4.54
N TYR A 326 -3.03 22.94 -4.54
CA TYR A 326 -1.66 23.32 -4.85
C TYR A 326 -1.54 24.05 -6.21
N SER A 327 -2.18 23.49 -7.24
CA SER A 327 -2.17 24.12 -8.57
C SER A 327 -2.84 25.51 -8.59
N ALA A 328 -3.93 25.68 -7.83
CA ALA A 328 -4.62 26.95 -7.72
C ALA A 328 -3.77 27.99 -6.97
N ASP A 329 -3.15 27.61 -5.87
CA ASP A 329 -2.29 28.45 -5.05
C ASP A 329 -1.07 28.95 -5.83
N VAL A 330 -0.42 28.07 -6.59
CA VAL A 330 0.70 28.46 -7.47
C VAL A 330 0.24 29.45 -8.55
N LYS A 331 -0.89 29.19 -9.21
CA LYS A 331 -1.41 30.04 -10.29
C LYS A 331 -1.89 31.40 -9.80
N SER A 332 -2.39 31.48 -8.56
CA SER A 332 -2.84 32.74 -7.94
C SER A 332 -1.73 33.47 -7.18
N GLY A 333 -0.53 32.88 -7.06
CA GLY A 333 0.59 33.48 -6.33
C GLY A 333 0.45 33.43 -4.80
N VAL A 334 -0.48 32.63 -4.27
CA VAL A 334 -0.62 32.39 -2.82
C VAL A 334 0.51 31.48 -2.32
N PHE A 335 0.96 30.55 -3.14
CA PHE A 335 2.12 29.71 -2.85
C PHE A 335 3.25 30.01 -3.86
N PRO A 336 4.53 30.16 -3.40
CA PRO A 336 4.97 30.13 -2.00
C PRO A 336 4.65 31.44 -1.26
N ALA A 337 4.15 31.30 -0.02
CA ALA A 337 4.03 32.44 0.89
C ALA A 337 5.39 32.78 1.52
N GLN A 338 5.47 33.94 2.23
CA GLN A 338 6.72 34.41 2.86
C GLN A 338 7.38 33.38 3.77
N GLU A 339 6.59 32.58 4.47
CA GLU A 339 7.07 31.50 5.36
C GLU A 339 7.72 30.32 4.62
N HIS A 340 7.50 30.21 3.32
CA HIS A 340 8.11 29.20 2.44
C HIS A 340 9.37 29.72 1.75
N CYS A 341 9.75 31.00 1.96
CA CYS A 341 10.89 31.64 1.33
C CYS A 341 12.12 31.64 2.24
N TYR A 342 13.29 31.61 1.65
CA TYR A 342 14.53 31.75 2.37
C TYR A 342 14.92 33.24 2.46
N PRO A 343 15.11 33.81 3.66
CA PRO A 343 15.53 35.19 3.80
C PRO A 343 16.99 35.37 3.41
N MET A 344 17.28 36.49 2.79
CA MET A 344 18.66 36.98 2.62
C MET A 344 18.98 37.99 3.73
N PRO A 345 20.20 38.02 4.32
CA PRO A 345 20.60 39.06 5.26
C PRO A 345 20.42 40.45 4.63
N GLN A 346 19.89 41.41 5.40
CA GLN A 346 19.52 42.72 4.87
C GLN A 346 20.67 43.45 4.17
N GLU A 347 21.88 43.36 4.70
CA GLU A 347 23.06 44.00 4.10
C GLU A 347 23.42 43.36 2.74
N GLU A 348 23.31 42.03 2.63
CA GLU A 348 23.56 41.32 1.37
C GLU A 348 22.45 41.59 0.36
N LEU A 349 21.20 41.73 0.82
CA LEU A 349 20.08 42.11 -0.06
C LEU A 349 20.29 43.52 -0.64
N LYS A 350 20.73 44.48 0.17
CA LYS A 350 21.05 45.83 -0.33
C LYS A 350 22.15 45.81 -1.40
N ARG A 351 23.24 45.07 -1.13
CA ARG A 351 24.36 44.90 -2.08
C ARG A 351 23.88 44.27 -3.39
N PHE A 352 23.08 43.22 -3.27
CA PHE A 352 22.49 42.53 -4.42
C PHE A 352 21.60 43.47 -5.26
N MET A 353 20.70 44.23 -4.59
CA MET A 353 19.82 45.18 -5.28
C MET A 353 20.58 46.31 -5.97
N ASN A 354 21.66 46.84 -5.36
CA ASN A 354 22.51 47.82 -6.00
C ASN A 354 23.21 47.26 -7.23
N MET A 355 23.75 46.04 -7.15
CA MET A 355 24.36 45.37 -8.31
C MET A 355 23.37 45.20 -9.48
N VAL A 356 22.12 44.79 -9.19
CA VAL A 356 21.07 44.64 -10.21
C VAL A 356 20.69 45.98 -10.84
N HIS A 357 20.67 47.05 -10.06
CA HIS A 357 20.40 48.41 -10.59
C HIS A 357 21.52 48.90 -11.50
N GLU A 358 22.78 48.66 -11.13
CA GLU A 358 23.95 49.03 -11.96
C GLU A 358 23.93 48.27 -13.29
N GLN A 359 23.69 46.97 -13.29
CA GLN A 359 23.59 46.14 -14.51
C GLN A 359 22.48 46.63 -15.45
N LYS A 360 21.27 46.92 -14.93
CA LYS A 360 20.17 47.49 -15.73
C LYS A 360 20.50 48.85 -16.29
N GLY A 361 21.26 49.67 -15.59
CA GLY A 361 21.72 50.99 -16.04
C GLY A 361 22.71 50.86 -17.20
N ASP A 362 23.57 49.89 -17.19
CA ASP A 362 24.55 49.63 -18.25
C ASP A 362 23.91 48.99 -19.49
N GLU A 363 22.98 48.03 -19.33
CA GLU A 363 22.19 47.48 -20.45
C GLU A 363 21.35 48.55 -21.18
N LEU A 364 20.78 49.50 -20.44
CA LEU A 364 20.04 50.62 -21.03
C LEU A 364 20.95 51.58 -21.78
N LYS A 365 22.19 51.80 -21.34
CA LYS A 365 23.17 52.65 -22.05
C LYS A 365 23.66 51.98 -23.33
N ASP A 366 23.90 50.65 -23.30
CA ASP A 366 24.28 49.91 -24.49
C ASP A 366 23.16 49.84 -25.53
N ALA A 367 21.89 49.72 -25.07
CA ALA A 367 20.73 49.72 -25.97
C ALA A 367 20.43 51.10 -26.61
N THR A 368 20.95 52.20 -26.03
CA THR A 368 20.77 53.56 -26.53
C THR A 368 22.02 54.13 -27.25
N ALA A 369 23.11 53.35 -27.34
CA ALA A 369 24.29 53.77 -28.08
C ALA A 369 23.97 53.88 -29.58
N PRO A 370 24.32 55.02 -30.24
CA PRO A 370 24.03 55.20 -31.66
C PRO A 370 24.83 54.16 -32.46
N VAL A 371 24.11 53.41 -33.27
CA VAL A 371 24.73 52.52 -34.27
C VAL A 371 25.53 53.39 -35.24
N GLY A 372 26.85 53.39 -35.07
CA GLY A 372 27.74 54.11 -35.97
C GLY A 372 27.60 53.58 -37.39
N HIS A 373 27.06 54.37 -38.26
CA HIS A 373 27.12 54.08 -39.68
C HIS A 373 28.60 54.23 -40.14
N ALA A 374 29.21 53.09 -40.47
CA ALA A 374 30.44 53.04 -41.26
C ALA A 374 30.11 52.80 -42.74
#